data_b19affa6dbc78d6ef3f10f5015e8005b
#
_entry.id   b19affa6dbc78d6ef3f10f5015e8005b
#
_cell.length_a   1.000
_cell.length_b   1.000
_cell.length_c   1.000
_cell.angle_alpha   90.00
_cell.angle_beta   90.00
_cell.angle_gamma   90.00
#
_symmetry.space_group_name_H-M   'P 1'
#
loop_
_entity.id
_entity.type
_entity.pdbx_description
1 polymer ?
#
loop_
_entity_poly.entity_id
_entity_poly.type
_entity_poly.pdbx_seq_one_letter_code
_entity_poly.pdbx_strand_id
1 'polypeptide(L)'
;VKKILVFILMVFTVLIILGCSFNASSETLKDENTKPDVKVIESPSSETITYHHMYDNMDRGNHDYFDKTLAIEKSINASDLSRGDVVFFDNEDGDKDISRVVALPGEKIEITKGQIYINGQKLDAFYGKAHRFGLDEKSYFEMMDNQGNEYDKKGMAEVFETSMKEIKLSDDEYYLISDDWLRGKMMVLKEEKFIGRVVGYVK
;
A
#
# COMPACT_ATOMS: atom_id res chain seq x y z
N VAL A 1 -32.52 18.07 -51.20
CA VAL A 1 -31.34 17.16 -51.16
C VAL A 1 -30.13 17.87 -50.54
N LYS A 2 -29.70 19.04 -51.00
CA LYS A 2 -28.53 19.77 -50.43
C LYS A 2 -28.66 20.12 -48.94
N LYS A 3 -29.88 20.53 -48.48
CA LYS A 3 -30.11 20.86 -47.04
C LYS A 3 -30.06 19.64 -46.12
N ILE A 4 -30.50 18.48 -46.59
CA ILE A 4 -30.45 17.23 -45.83
C ILE A 4 -29.00 16.73 -45.74
N LEU A 5 -28.20 16.89 -46.79
CA LEU A 5 -26.81 16.51 -46.82
C LEU A 5 -25.96 17.32 -45.83
N VAL A 6 -26.22 18.64 -45.73
CA VAL A 6 -25.56 19.54 -44.78
C VAL A 6 -25.92 19.17 -43.33
N PHE A 7 -27.18 18.79 -43.07
CA PHE A 7 -27.62 18.38 -41.75
C PHE A 7 -26.99 17.06 -41.31
N ILE A 8 -26.87 16.09 -42.21
CA ILE A 8 -26.19 14.81 -41.94
C ILE A 8 -24.70 15.02 -41.69
N LEU A 9 -24.04 15.91 -42.43
CA LEU A 9 -22.64 16.25 -42.24
C LEU A 9 -22.40 16.95 -40.90
N MET A 10 -23.32 17.81 -40.46
CA MET A 10 -23.24 18.52 -39.17
C MET A 10 -23.46 17.58 -37.98
N VAL A 11 -24.34 16.58 -38.08
CA VAL A 11 -24.57 15.57 -37.07
C VAL A 11 -23.37 14.63 -36.97
N PHE A 12 -22.72 14.30 -38.10
CA PHE A 12 -21.52 13.46 -38.10
C PHE A 12 -20.30 14.16 -37.49
N THR A 13 -20.14 15.47 -37.67
CA THR A 13 -19.07 16.25 -37.03
C THR A 13 -19.28 16.40 -35.53
N VAL A 14 -20.51 16.49 -35.03
CA VAL A 14 -20.80 16.55 -33.60
C VAL A 14 -20.54 15.18 -32.91
N LEU A 15 -20.80 14.07 -33.60
CA LEU A 15 -20.48 12.73 -33.09
C LEU A 15 -18.97 12.41 -33.00
N ILE A 16 -18.15 13.06 -33.85
CA ILE A 16 -16.69 12.90 -33.81
C ILE A 16 -16.08 13.69 -32.64
N ILE A 17 -16.70 14.79 -32.21
CA ILE A 17 -16.21 15.60 -31.09
C ILE A 17 -16.56 14.96 -29.72
N LEU A 18 -17.59 14.10 -29.65
CA LEU A 18 -17.93 13.32 -28.44
C LEU A 18 -17.06 12.06 -28.24
N GLY A 19 -16.22 11.76 -29.22
CA GLY A 19 -15.16 10.74 -29.11
C GLY A 19 -13.90 11.29 -28.47
N CYS A 20 -13.99 12.18 -27.47
CA CYS A 20 -12.89 12.41 -26.56
C CYS A 20 -12.63 11.08 -25.86
N SER A 21 -11.69 10.32 -26.38
CA SER A 21 -10.99 9.32 -25.63
C SER A 21 -10.60 9.96 -24.30
N PHE A 22 -11.23 9.53 -23.23
CA PHE A 22 -10.63 9.59 -21.92
C PHE A 22 -9.33 8.75 -22.01
N ASN A 23 -8.28 9.33 -22.57
CA ASN A 23 -6.96 9.03 -22.13
C ASN A 23 -6.93 9.59 -20.70
N ALA A 24 -7.43 8.81 -19.74
CA ALA A 24 -7.01 8.96 -18.39
C ALA A 24 -5.49 8.76 -18.43
N SER A 25 -4.74 9.85 -18.54
CA SER A 25 -3.38 9.87 -18.05
C SER A 25 -3.56 9.38 -16.61
N SER A 26 -3.10 8.19 -16.31
CA SER A 26 -3.13 7.69 -14.94
C SER A 26 -2.26 8.66 -14.15
N GLU A 27 -2.92 9.68 -13.58
CA GLU A 27 -2.23 10.58 -12.68
C GLU A 27 -1.53 9.71 -11.64
N THR A 28 -0.33 10.07 -11.30
CA THR A 28 0.48 9.32 -10.35
C THR A 28 0.42 10.04 -9.02
N LEU A 29 -0.04 9.34 -8.01
CA LEU A 29 0.02 9.81 -6.62
C LEU A 29 1.38 9.44 -6.04
N LYS A 30 2.21 10.43 -5.77
CA LYS A 30 3.54 10.23 -5.20
C LYS A 30 3.54 10.36 -3.69
N ASP A 31 4.28 9.48 -3.03
CA ASP A 31 4.70 9.64 -1.64
C ASP A 31 6.23 9.72 -1.57
N GLU A 32 6.75 10.95 -1.57
CA GLU A 32 8.19 11.22 -1.47
C GLU A 32 8.67 11.33 -0.02
N ASN A 33 7.75 11.39 0.94
CA ASN A 33 8.06 11.62 2.35
C ASN A 33 8.40 10.31 3.08
N THR A 34 7.72 9.23 2.72
CA THR A 34 7.93 7.92 3.35
C THR A 34 9.20 7.27 2.80
N LYS A 35 10.09 6.90 3.70
CA LYS A 35 11.34 6.19 3.36
C LYS A 35 11.27 4.75 3.84
N PRO A 36 11.94 3.81 3.15
CA PRO A 36 11.97 2.42 3.57
C PRO A 36 12.77 2.19 4.86
N ASP A 37 13.69 3.08 5.18
CA ASP A 37 14.59 2.93 6.34
C ASP A 37 13.86 3.14 7.66
N VAL A 38 14.10 2.25 8.62
CA VAL A 38 13.54 2.33 9.98
C VAL A 38 14.54 3.03 10.90
N LYS A 39 14.09 4.09 11.55
CA LYS A 39 14.95 4.91 12.40
C LYS A 39 15.36 4.19 13.69
N VAL A 40 16.57 4.44 14.15
CA VAL A 40 17.00 4.07 15.50
C VAL A 40 16.63 5.20 16.47
N ILE A 41 15.94 4.86 17.55
CA ILE A 41 15.52 5.78 18.61
C ILE A 41 16.43 5.56 19.82
N GLU A 42 17.36 6.46 20.03
CA GLU A 42 18.31 6.37 21.15
C GLU A 42 17.68 6.72 22.49
N SER A 43 16.73 7.64 22.49
CA SER A 43 16.06 8.14 23.70
C SER A 43 14.56 8.28 23.45
N PRO A 44 13.78 7.21 23.69
CA PRO A 44 12.32 7.29 23.57
C PRO A 44 11.74 8.34 24.53
N SER A 45 10.67 9.03 24.09
CA SER A 45 9.94 9.97 24.94
C SER A 45 9.15 9.23 26.03
N SER A 46 8.65 9.96 27.03
CA SER A 46 7.78 9.38 28.08
C SER A 46 6.44 8.86 27.55
N GLU A 47 6.03 9.29 26.36
CA GLU A 47 4.79 8.87 25.70
C GLU A 47 5.00 7.69 24.76
N THR A 48 6.25 7.27 24.58
CA THR A 48 6.61 6.11 23.75
C THR A 48 6.47 4.83 24.54
N ILE A 49 5.71 3.87 24.01
CA ILE A 49 5.76 2.49 24.49
C ILE A 49 6.65 1.65 23.59
N THR A 50 7.10 0.52 24.11
CA THR A 50 7.91 -0.42 23.35
C THR A 50 7.16 -1.73 23.11
N TYR A 51 7.39 -2.35 21.97
CA TYR A 51 6.85 -3.66 21.60
C TYR A 51 7.91 -4.48 20.88
N HIS A 52 8.12 -5.71 21.36
CA HIS A 52 9.07 -6.62 20.71
C HIS A 52 8.37 -7.37 19.57
N HIS A 53 8.73 -7.04 18.34
CA HIS A 53 8.11 -7.57 17.13
C HIS A 53 8.87 -8.78 16.60
N MET A 54 8.19 -9.92 16.46
CA MET A 54 8.78 -11.22 16.12
C MET A 54 8.35 -11.76 14.75
N TYR A 55 7.67 -10.94 13.92
CA TYR A 55 7.13 -11.39 12.65
C TYR A 55 7.83 -10.74 11.46
N ASP A 56 7.88 -11.47 10.35
CA ASP A 56 8.48 -11.02 9.08
C ASP A 56 7.48 -10.38 8.12
N ASN A 57 6.28 -10.01 8.59
CA ASN A 57 5.24 -9.41 7.76
C ASN A 57 5.63 -8.05 7.15
N MET A 58 6.61 -7.38 7.75
CA MET A 58 7.13 -6.09 7.27
C MET A 58 8.54 -6.21 6.68
N ASP A 59 9.02 -7.44 6.40
CA ASP A 59 10.37 -7.67 5.90
C ASP A 59 10.55 -7.19 4.45
N ARG A 60 11.60 -6.43 4.24
CA ARG A 60 12.03 -5.92 2.94
C ARG A 60 13.41 -6.47 2.54
N GLY A 61 13.80 -7.64 3.09
CA GLY A 61 15.05 -8.33 2.79
C GLY A 61 16.19 -8.04 3.74
N ASN A 62 15.98 -7.20 4.75
CA ASN A 62 16.99 -6.79 5.73
C ASN A 62 16.51 -6.93 7.19
N HIS A 63 15.32 -7.51 7.39
CA HIS A 63 14.72 -7.74 8.69
C HIS A 63 14.61 -6.47 9.56
N ASP A 64 14.23 -5.34 8.94
CA ASP A 64 14.18 -4.03 9.61
C ASP A 64 13.29 -4.01 10.85
N TYR A 65 12.23 -4.81 10.87
CA TYR A 65 11.27 -4.89 11.98
C TYR A 65 11.38 -6.19 12.78
N PHE A 66 11.89 -7.27 12.17
CA PHE A 66 11.96 -8.58 12.80
C PHE A 66 12.95 -8.59 13.98
N ASP A 67 12.54 -9.20 15.09
CA ASP A 67 13.34 -9.30 16.33
C ASP A 67 13.83 -7.94 16.84
N LYS A 68 13.01 -6.88 16.63
CA LYS A 68 13.29 -5.53 17.09
C LYS A 68 12.35 -5.10 18.22
N THR A 69 12.89 -4.33 19.15
CA THR A 69 12.08 -3.60 20.12
C THR A 69 11.62 -2.28 19.47
N LEU A 70 10.40 -2.25 18.98
CA LEU A 70 9.83 -1.09 18.30
C LEU A 70 9.49 0.02 19.29
N ALA A 71 9.74 1.26 18.90
CA ALA A 71 9.29 2.46 19.58
C ALA A 71 7.97 2.91 18.98
N ILE A 72 6.93 3.04 19.81
CA ILE A 72 5.56 3.33 19.39
C ILE A 72 5.08 4.58 20.11
N GLU A 73 4.74 5.59 19.34
CA GLU A 73 4.11 6.83 19.81
C GLU A 73 2.60 6.60 19.99
N LYS A 74 2.11 6.71 21.24
CA LYS A 74 0.70 6.43 21.59
C LYS A 74 -0.25 7.60 21.36
N SER A 75 0.23 8.81 21.56
CA SER A 75 -0.59 10.03 21.57
C SER A 75 -0.77 10.58 20.15
N ILE A 76 -1.24 9.75 19.23
CA ILE A 76 -1.60 10.17 17.89
C ILE A 76 -3.11 10.24 17.76
N ASN A 77 -3.63 11.35 17.23
CA ASN A 77 -4.97 11.34 16.69
C ASN A 77 -4.93 10.57 15.34
N ALA A 78 -5.96 9.82 15.04
CA ALA A 78 -6.02 9.11 13.77
C ALA A 78 -5.90 10.08 12.57
N SER A 79 -6.40 11.31 12.70
CA SER A 79 -6.23 12.39 11.72
C SER A 79 -4.77 12.81 11.46
N ASP A 80 -3.85 12.45 12.34
CA ASP A 80 -2.43 12.77 12.20
C ASP A 80 -1.66 11.67 11.46
N LEU A 81 -2.34 10.54 11.18
CA LEU A 81 -1.77 9.47 10.38
C LEU A 81 -1.72 9.85 8.90
N SER A 82 -0.58 9.58 8.31
CA SER A 82 -0.32 9.80 6.90
C SER A 82 -0.18 8.47 6.17
N ARG A 83 -0.43 8.50 4.86
CA ARG A 83 -0.06 7.38 4.00
C ARG A 83 1.43 7.08 4.17
N GLY A 84 1.76 5.80 4.27
CA GLY A 84 3.11 5.33 4.48
C GLY A 84 3.50 5.13 5.95
N ASP A 85 2.76 5.68 6.91
CA ASP A 85 2.99 5.41 8.32
C ASP A 85 2.83 3.92 8.64
N VAL A 86 3.63 3.41 9.56
CA VAL A 86 3.45 2.07 10.12
C VAL A 86 2.71 2.20 11.44
N VAL A 87 1.57 1.54 11.54
CA VAL A 87 0.72 1.57 12.73
C VAL A 87 0.86 0.28 13.53
N PHE A 88 0.73 0.42 14.84
CA PHE A 88 0.62 -0.66 15.81
C PHE A 88 -0.84 -0.76 16.28
N PHE A 89 -1.43 -1.94 16.21
CA PHE A 89 -2.86 -2.12 16.39
C PHE A 89 -3.22 -3.46 17.01
N ASP A 90 -4.45 -3.57 17.55
CA ASP A 90 -5.06 -4.84 17.93
C ASP A 90 -5.71 -5.48 16.69
N ASN A 91 -5.25 -6.70 16.34
CA ASN A 91 -5.89 -7.47 15.28
C ASN A 91 -7.20 -8.12 15.78
N GLU A 92 -7.94 -8.77 14.86
CA GLU A 92 -9.22 -9.42 15.17
C GLU A 92 -9.08 -10.58 16.18
N ASP A 93 -7.93 -11.22 16.23
CA ASP A 93 -7.64 -12.33 17.14
C ASP A 93 -7.26 -11.85 18.55
N GLY A 94 -7.15 -10.52 18.74
CA GLY A 94 -6.74 -9.90 19.99
C GLY A 94 -5.22 -9.84 20.19
N ASP A 95 -4.46 -10.26 19.20
CA ASP A 95 -3.02 -10.10 19.17
C ASP A 95 -2.64 -8.71 18.65
N LYS A 96 -1.42 -8.31 18.97
CA LYS A 96 -0.86 -7.05 18.49
C LYS A 96 -0.03 -7.27 17.24
N ASP A 97 -0.21 -6.36 16.27
CA ASP A 97 0.49 -6.44 14.99
C ASP A 97 0.88 -5.04 14.50
N ILE A 98 1.72 -5.00 13.47
CA ILE A 98 2.08 -3.77 12.76
C ILE A 98 1.79 -3.92 11.28
N SER A 99 1.38 -2.83 10.63
CA SER A 99 1.19 -2.78 9.18
C SER A 99 1.27 -1.34 8.67
N ARG A 100 1.39 -1.17 7.35
CA ARG A 100 1.54 0.15 6.73
C ARG A 100 0.20 0.70 6.28
N VAL A 101 -0.05 1.98 6.57
CA VAL A 101 -1.19 2.73 6.04
C VAL A 101 -0.98 2.98 4.55
N VAL A 102 -1.90 2.47 3.72
CA VAL A 102 -1.84 2.59 2.26
C VAL A 102 -2.96 3.47 1.72
N ALA A 103 -4.17 3.40 2.28
CA ALA A 103 -5.23 4.33 1.95
C ALA A 103 -5.82 4.95 3.22
N LEU A 104 -6.25 6.20 3.10
CA LEU A 104 -6.77 7.04 4.18
C LEU A 104 -8.31 7.05 4.18
N PRO A 105 -8.97 7.50 5.27
CA PRO A 105 -10.42 7.62 5.34
C PRO A 105 -11.03 8.35 4.14
N GLY A 106 -12.14 7.81 3.65
CA GLY A 106 -12.88 8.36 2.51
C GLY A 106 -12.26 8.12 1.13
N GLU A 107 -11.06 7.56 1.06
CA GLU A 107 -10.42 7.23 -0.22
C GLU A 107 -10.96 5.93 -0.83
N LYS A 108 -10.71 5.78 -2.12
CA LYS A 108 -10.93 4.55 -2.87
C LYS A 108 -9.59 3.87 -3.10
N ILE A 109 -9.54 2.56 -2.88
CA ILE A 109 -8.36 1.75 -3.17
C ILE A 109 -8.73 0.60 -4.09
N GLU A 110 -7.88 0.34 -5.07
CA GLU A 110 -7.92 -0.79 -5.97
C GLU A 110 -6.52 -1.39 -6.10
N ILE A 111 -6.45 -2.70 -6.31
CA ILE A 111 -5.18 -3.37 -6.64
C ILE A 111 -5.39 -4.10 -7.96
N THR A 112 -4.56 -3.78 -8.95
CA THR A 112 -4.60 -4.42 -10.27
C THR A 112 -3.22 -4.99 -10.59
N LYS A 113 -3.11 -6.33 -10.64
CA LYS A 113 -1.85 -7.04 -10.93
C LYS A 113 -0.70 -6.51 -10.07
N GLY A 114 -0.91 -6.52 -8.76
CA GLY A 114 0.07 -6.08 -7.78
C GLY A 114 0.28 -4.56 -7.69
N GLN A 115 -0.29 -3.75 -8.56
CA GLN A 115 -0.18 -2.29 -8.51
C GLN A 115 -1.35 -1.69 -7.73
N ILE A 116 -1.05 -0.84 -6.77
CA ILE A 116 -2.05 -0.12 -5.97
C ILE A 116 -2.46 1.17 -6.68
N TYR A 117 -3.76 1.44 -6.66
CA TYR A 117 -4.36 2.70 -7.13
C TYR A 117 -5.19 3.32 -6.01
N ILE A 118 -5.01 4.62 -5.81
CA ILE A 118 -5.76 5.43 -4.83
C ILE A 118 -6.54 6.48 -5.59
N ASN A 119 -7.87 6.48 -5.44
CA ASN A 119 -8.78 7.38 -6.19
C ASN A 119 -8.53 7.34 -7.72
N GLY A 120 -8.19 6.15 -8.25
CA GLY A 120 -7.86 5.95 -9.66
C GLY A 120 -6.45 6.36 -10.07
N GLN A 121 -5.65 6.93 -9.16
CA GLN A 121 -4.27 7.33 -9.42
C GLN A 121 -3.32 6.19 -9.00
N LYS A 122 -2.33 5.90 -9.84
CA LYS A 122 -1.28 4.92 -9.53
C LYS A 122 -0.45 5.41 -8.34
N LEU A 123 -0.34 4.60 -7.29
CA LEU A 123 0.53 4.91 -6.15
C LEU A 123 2.00 4.66 -6.53
N ASP A 124 2.78 5.74 -6.60
CA ASP A 124 4.22 5.75 -6.84
C ASP A 124 4.96 5.94 -5.52
N ALA A 125 5.15 4.84 -4.84
CA ALA A 125 5.87 4.72 -3.58
C ALA A 125 6.54 3.35 -3.52
N PHE A 126 7.54 3.17 -2.66
CA PHE A 126 8.22 1.88 -2.53
C PHE A 126 7.28 0.73 -2.10
N TYR A 127 6.18 1.07 -1.43
CA TYR A 127 5.11 0.16 -0.99
C TYR A 127 3.89 0.18 -1.92
N GLY A 128 3.94 0.92 -3.03
CA GLY A 128 2.81 1.12 -3.97
C GLY A 128 2.53 -0.07 -4.89
N LYS A 129 3.34 -1.11 -4.83
CA LYS A 129 3.17 -2.34 -5.63
C LYS A 129 3.57 -3.58 -4.85
N ALA A 130 3.12 -4.73 -5.32
CA ALA A 130 3.49 -6.02 -4.76
C ALA A 130 5.01 -6.21 -4.74
N HIS A 131 5.50 -6.68 -3.61
CA HIS A 131 6.91 -7.03 -3.43
C HIS A 131 7.10 -8.14 -2.39
N ARG A 132 8.22 -8.81 -2.51
CA ARG A 132 8.70 -9.85 -1.62
C ARG A 132 10.16 -9.57 -1.32
N PHE A 133 10.56 -9.53 -0.05
CA PHE A 133 11.91 -9.09 0.35
C PHE A 133 12.30 -7.71 -0.22
N GLY A 134 11.35 -6.80 -0.38
CA GLY A 134 11.59 -5.51 -1.02
C GLY A 134 11.86 -5.55 -2.53
N LEU A 135 11.78 -6.72 -3.15
CA LEU A 135 11.99 -6.93 -4.58
C LEU A 135 10.66 -6.98 -5.32
N ASP A 136 10.62 -6.42 -6.52
CA ASP A 136 9.52 -6.61 -7.45
C ASP A 136 9.57 -8.02 -8.09
N GLU A 137 8.53 -8.38 -8.83
CA GLU A 137 8.39 -9.70 -9.45
C GLU A 137 9.64 -10.14 -10.22
N LYS A 138 10.12 -9.28 -11.12
CA LYS A 138 11.28 -9.59 -11.96
C LYS A 138 12.51 -9.84 -11.11
N SER A 139 12.84 -8.92 -10.23
CA SER A 139 14.04 -9.00 -9.38
C SER A 139 13.96 -10.18 -8.40
N TYR A 140 12.75 -10.49 -7.90
CA TYR A 140 12.54 -11.65 -7.03
C TYR A 140 12.81 -12.96 -7.77
N PHE A 141 12.24 -13.14 -8.96
CA PHE A 141 12.45 -14.36 -9.73
C PHE A 141 13.90 -14.52 -10.20
N GLU A 142 14.55 -13.43 -10.63
CA GLU A 142 15.98 -13.44 -10.96
C GLU A 142 16.84 -13.87 -9.76
N MET A 143 16.54 -13.37 -8.56
CA MET A 143 17.24 -13.77 -7.33
C MET A 143 17.02 -15.26 -7.03
N MET A 144 15.79 -15.75 -7.06
CA MET A 144 15.45 -17.13 -6.74
C MET A 144 16.06 -18.12 -7.75
N ASP A 145 15.95 -17.82 -9.04
CA ASP A 145 16.52 -18.64 -10.11
C ASP A 145 18.07 -18.70 -9.99
N ASN A 146 18.73 -17.61 -9.60
CA ASN A 146 20.18 -17.56 -9.37
C ASN A 146 20.64 -18.35 -8.14
N GLN A 147 19.79 -18.47 -7.11
CA GLN A 147 20.10 -19.28 -5.94
C GLN A 147 20.05 -20.78 -6.21
N GLY A 148 19.37 -21.19 -7.28
CA GLY A 148 19.25 -22.60 -7.70
C GLY A 148 18.41 -23.47 -6.76
N ASN A 149 17.68 -22.88 -5.82
CA ASN A 149 16.77 -23.59 -4.94
C ASN A 149 15.42 -23.83 -5.61
N GLU A 150 14.81 -24.98 -5.34
CA GLU A 150 13.42 -25.19 -5.72
C GLU A 150 12.49 -24.30 -4.93
N TYR A 151 11.50 -23.68 -5.58
CA TYR A 151 10.48 -22.87 -4.96
C TYR A 151 9.17 -22.91 -5.77
N ASP A 152 8.05 -22.60 -5.13
CA ASP A 152 6.75 -22.50 -5.80
C ASP A 152 6.65 -21.22 -6.65
N LYS A 153 7.17 -21.31 -7.88
CA LYS A 153 7.17 -20.18 -8.84
C LYS A 153 5.75 -19.71 -9.16
N LYS A 154 4.77 -20.65 -9.25
CA LYS A 154 3.38 -20.31 -9.55
C LYS A 154 2.73 -19.56 -8.39
N GLY A 155 2.81 -20.10 -7.18
CA GLY A 155 2.27 -19.44 -5.99
C GLY A 155 2.88 -18.06 -5.76
N MET A 156 4.19 -17.90 -6.05
CA MET A 156 4.83 -16.58 -5.97
C MET A 156 4.35 -15.60 -7.06
N ALA A 157 4.09 -16.06 -8.29
CA ALA A 157 3.50 -15.21 -9.32
C ALA A 157 2.11 -14.71 -8.91
N GLU A 158 1.28 -15.54 -8.26
CA GLU A 158 -0.04 -15.16 -7.74
C GLU A 158 0.05 -14.02 -6.72
N VAL A 159 1.10 -13.97 -5.89
CA VAL A 159 1.35 -12.85 -4.95
C VAL A 159 1.57 -11.55 -5.71
N PHE A 160 2.43 -11.57 -6.75
CA PHE A 160 2.73 -10.38 -7.56
C PHE A 160 1.57 -9.95 -8.46
N GLU A 161 0.68 -10.90 -8.84
CA GLU A 161 -0.52 -10.63 -9.66
C GLU A 161 -1.79 -10.40 -8.82
N THR A 162 -1.64 -10.25 -7.49
CA THR A 162 -2.78 -9.95 -6.60
C THR A 162 -3.63 -8.82 -7.17
N SER A 163 -4.94 -9.04 -7.19
CA SER A 163 -5.90 -8.04 -7.66
C SER A 163 -7.08 -7.95 -6.69
N MET A 164 -7.53 -6.74 -6.41
CA MET A 164 -8.67 -6.42 -5.56
C MET A 164 -9.51 -5.36 -6.24
N LYS A 165 -10.82 -5.59 -6.32
CA LYS A 165 -11.75 -4.58 -6.86
C LYS A 165 -11.74 -3.32 -6.01
N GLU A 166 -12.03 -2.18 -6.64
CA GLU A 166 -12.15 -0.90 -5.94
C GLU A 166 -13.11 -1.02 -4.75
N ILE A 167 -12.64 -0.59 -3.59
CA ILE A 167 -13.44 -0.36 -2.39
C ILE A 167 -13.30 1.10 -1.97
N LYS A 168 -14.37 1.67 -1.41
CA LYS A 168 -14.35 3.00 -0.81
C LYS A 168 -14.34 2.86 0.70
N LEU A 169 -13.38 3.49 1.34
CA LEU A 169 -13.26 3.52 2.80
C LEU A 169 -14.26 4.50 3.42
N SER A 170 -14.77 4.17 4.59
CA SER A 170 -15.55 5.07 5.44
C SER A 170 -14.65 6.14 6.08
N ASP A 171 -15.25 7.10 6.77
CA ASP A 171 -14.53 8.24 7.36
C ASP A 171 -13.68 7.84 8.60
N ASP A 172 -13.83 6.61 9.10
CA ASP A 172 -13.10 6.02 10.22
C ASP A 172 -12.22 4.81 9.82
N GLU A 173 -12.14 4.52 8.51
CA GLU A 173 -11.46 3.33 7.99
C GLU A 173 -10.17 3.69 7.26
N TYR A 174 -9.14 2.89 7.50
CA TYR A 174 -7.85 2.90 6.83
C TYR A 174 -7.63 1.56 6.11
N TYR A 175 -6.93 1.57 4.99
CA TYR A 175 -6.49 0.33 4.37
C TYR A 175 -5.03 0.09 4.67
N LEU A 176 -4.74 -1.06 5.26
CA LEU A 176 -3.40 -1.46 5.65
C LEU A 176 -2.89 -2.57 4.74
N ILE A 177 -1.61 -2.49 4.38
CA ILE A 177 -0.89 -3.57 3.69
C ILE A 177 0.46 -3.74 4.39
N SER A 178 0.78 -4.97 4.75
CA SER A 178 2.11 -5.30 5.26
C SER A 178 3.15 -5.26 4.14
N ASP A 179 4.38 -4.88 4.46
CA ASP A 179 5.43 -4.68 3.45
C ASP A 179 5.81 -5.99 2.74
N ASP A 180 5.73 -7.15 3.38
CA ASP A 180 5.88 -8.45 2.73
C ASP A 180 4.51 -9.01 2.32
N TRP A 181 4.21 -9.00 1.02
CA TRP A 181 2.89 -9.40 0.52
C TRP A 181 2.60 -10.91 0.65
N LEU A 182 3.62 -11.75 0.83
CA LEU A 182 3.42 -13.18 1.09
C LEU A 182 3.13 -13.48 2.56
N ARG A 183 3.85 -12.80 3.48
CA ARG A 183 3.78 -13.06 4.92
C ARG A 183 2.84 -12.13 5.66
N GLY A 184 2.48 -11.03 5.01
CA GLY A 184 1.65 -9.99 5.61
C GLY A 184 0.18 -10.14 5.29
N LYS A 185 -0.58 -9.15 5.76
CA LYS A 185 -2.03 -9.05 5.57
C LYS A 185 -2.38 -7.78 4.81
N MET A 186 -3.52 -7.84 4.13
CA MET A 186 -4.20 -6.69 3.53
C MET A 186 -5.57 -6.58 4.19
N MET A 187 -5.89 -5.43 4.79
CA MET A 187 -7.12 -5.30 5.56
C MET A 187 -7.61 -3.86 5.65
N VAL A 188 -8.92 -3.72 5.82
CA VAL A 188 -9.52 -2.49 6.33
C VAL A 188 -9.44 -2.53 7.85
N LEU A 189 -8.98 -1.46 8.46
CA LEU A 189 -8.93 -1.32 9.91
C LEU A 189 -9.54 0.01 10.32
N LYS A 190 -10.38 -0.02 11.36
CA LYS A 190 -10.95 1.19 11.96
C LYS A 190 -9.95 1.86 12.88
N GLU A 191 -10.01 3.19 12.94
CA GLU A 191 -9.12 3.99 13.80
C GLU A 191 -9.14 3.59 15.26
N GLU A 192 -10.28 3.12 15.80
CA GLU A 192 -10.43 2.68 17.18
C GLU A 192 -9.54 1.47 17.57
N LYS A 193 -9.04 0.76 16.58
CA LYS A 193 -8.10 -0.37 16.76
C LYS A 193 -6.64 0.06 16.83
N PHE A 194 -6.33 1.29 16.48
CA PHE A 194 -4.97 1.79 16.52
C PHE A 194 -4.53 2.03 17.97
N ILE A 195 -3.33 1.55 18.29
CA ILE A 195 -2.68 1.75 19.58
C ILE A 195 -1.67 2.89 19.47
N GLY A 196 -1.02 3.01 18.30
CA GLY A 196 -0.04 4.05 18.05
C GLY A 196 0.66 3.93 16.71
N ARG A 197 1.61 4.84 16.47
CA ARG A 197 2.46 4.85 15.28
C ARG A 197 3.87 4.36 15.62
N VAL A 198 4.39 3.46 14.80
CA VAL A 198 5.78 3.01 14.91
C VAL A 198 6.70 4.12 14.42
N VAL A 199 7.55 4.63 15.27
CA VAL A 199 8.49 5.74 14.94
C VAL A 199 9.92 5.26 14.72
N GLY A 200 10.19 4.01 15.02
CA GLY A 200 11.49 3.38 14.84
C GLY A 200 11.67 2.17 15.76
N TYR A 201 12.90 1.80 16.05
CA TYR A 201 13.24 0.79 17.03
C TYR A 201 14.27 1.29 18.03
N VAL A 202 14.21 0.73 19.24
CA VAL A 202 15.16 1.03 20.34
C VAL A 202 16.33 0.04 20.26
N LYS A 203 17.54 0.52 20.50
CA LYS A 203 18.72 -0.35 20.61
C LYS A 203 18.77 -1.03 21.95
#